data_5394574edf3382724e6d76e2a0ecaec6
#
_entry.id   5394574edf3382724e6d76e2a0ecaec6
#
_cell.length_a   1.000
_cell.length_b   1.000
_cell.length_c   1.000
_cell.angle_alpha   90.00
_cell.angle_beta   90.00
_cell.angle_gamma   90.00
#
_symmetry.space_group_name_H-M   'P 1'
#
loop_
_entity.id
_entity.type
_entity.pdbx_description
1 polymer ?
#
loop_
_entity_poly.entity_id
_entity_poly.type
_entity_poly.pdbx_seq_one_letter_code
_entity_poly.pdbx_strand_id
1 'polypeptide(L)'
;MRYEFFSSKTVSLNEFLRSSLSSELMDFGVPSNSKIRRLIVSGSVLVNGRKILRPSFELRGRSRITVDFDEKKFFYEKKPCDIEYDVSCDDVLFEDEYIIAVNKPALFPTEKTIVGSEKRDSLHDALVRYLWKKNPDLKNPPYVGIMHRLDRETSGAILFSKQRCVNKGIQAMFENRSIRKIYLALCVLPAAEVRNDKYSVGKIFSVEKFIGRISKSSAAAKWGSLPEEQGGVYSRTDFKILEQKNLGGVECVLIQAELFTGRTHQIRVHLSEMNLPILGDSLYGGKDFSRIMLHSKILEFIHPVSKKRICVDCESGF
;
A
#
# COMPACT_ATOMS: atom_id res chain seq x y z
N MET A 1 -29.11 12.66 -3.36
CA MET A 1 -30.35 12.07 -3.92
C MET A 1 -30.84 10.96 -3.02
N ARG A 2 -32.13 10.70 -3.05
CA ARG A 2 -32.78 9.67 -2.23
C ARG A 2 -33.52 8.70 -3.14
N TYR A 3 -33.17 7.42 -3.03
CA TYR A 3 -33.81 6.33 -3.79
C TYR A 3 -34.58 5.44 -2.84
N GLU A 4 -35.70 4.93 -3.29
CA GLU A 4 -36.55 4.00 -2.53
C GLU A 4 -36.83 2.75 -3.36
N PHE A 5 -36.55 1.60 -2.76
CA PHE A 5 -36.74 0.29 -3.38
C PHE A 5 -37.59 -0.62 -2.48
N PHE A 6 -38.21 -1.61 -3.08
CA PHE A 6 -38.93 -2.66 -2.36
C PHE A 6 -38.40 -4.02 -2.77
N SER A 7 -37.96 -4.81 -1.81
CA SER A 7 -37.56 -6.19 -2.05
C SER A 7 -38.76 -7.11 -1.85
N SER A 8 -39.01 -7.98 -2.83
CA SER A 8 -39.99 -9.10 -2.75
C SER A 8 -39.32 -10.43 -2.49
N LYS A 9 -38.00 -10.52 -2.51
CA LYS A 9 -37.20 -11.73 -2.39
C LYS A 9 -36.27 -11.69 -1.19
N THR A 10 -35.90 -12.87 -0.68
CA THR A 10 -34.82 -13.03 0.28
C THR A 10 -33.49 -12.98 -0.47
N VAL A 11 -32.69 -11.95 -0.23
CA VAL A 11 -31.43 -11.69 -0.91
C VAL A 11 -30.54 -10.83 -0.01
N SER A 12 -29.22 -10.88 -0.18
CA SER A 12 -28.32 -10.00 0.56
C SER A 12 -28.49 -8.53 0.16
N LEU A 13 -28.42 -7.61 1.13
CA LEU A 13 -28.56 -6.17 0.90
C LEU A 13 -27.57 -5.66 -0.16
N ASN A 14 -26.33 -6.17 -0.16
CA ASN A 14 -25.31 -5.81 -1.13
C ASN A 14 -25.68 -6.21 -2.56
N GLU A 15 -26.18 -7.41 -2.75
CA GLU A 15 -26.59 -7.93 -4.05
C GLU A 15 -27.84 -7.23 -4.58
N PHE A 16 -28.83 -7.02 -3.71
CA PHE A 16 -30.03 -6.26 -4.03
C PHE A 16 -29.71 -4.85 -4.50
N LEU A 17 -28.90 -4.11 -3.74
CA LEU A 17 -28.54 -2.74 -4.10
C LEU A 17 -27.69 -2.67 -5.37
N ARG A 18 -26.87 -3.68 -5.63
CA ARG A 18 -26.09 -3.73 -6.86
C ARG A 18 -26.99 -3.81 -8.09
N SER A 19 -28.04 -4.63 -8.06
CA SER A 19 -28.98 -4.75 -9.18
C SER A 19 -29.87 -3.51 -9.28
N SER A 20 -30.46 -3.06 -8.17
CA SER A 20 -31.43 -1.96 -8.15
C SER A 20 -30.82 -0.61 -8.49
N LEU A 21 -29.63 -0.28 -7.95
CA LEU A 21 -28.94 0.95 -8.29
C LEU A 21 -28.35 0.95 -9.70
N SER A 22 -28.05 -0.22 -10.28
CA SER A 22 -27.59 -0.28 -11.68
C SER A 22 -28.69 0.11 -12.68
N SER A 23 -29.96 -0.17 -12.38
CA SER A 23 -31.08 0.24 -13.22
C SER A 23 -31.41 1.73 -13.10
N GLU A 24 -31.23 2.32 -11.91
CA GLU A 24 -31.53 3.74 -11.67
C GLU A 24 -30.37 4.68 -12.08
N LEU A 25 -29.16 4.16 -12.11
CA LEU A 25 -27.94 4.94 -12.38
C LEU A 25 -27.35 4.62 -13.78
N MET A 26 -28.19 4.34 -14.77
CA MET A 26 -27.74 3.93 -16.11
C MET A 26 -26.72 4.91 -16.75
N ASP A 27 -26.89 6.21 -16.53
CA ASP A 27 -26.01 7.23 -17.08
C ASP A 27 -24.60 7.23 -16.45
N PHE A 28 -24.42 6.60 -15.30
CA PHE A 28 -23.17 6.57 -14.53
C PHE A 28 -22.49 5.19 -14.50
N GLY A 29 -23.10 4.18 -15.14
CA GLY A 29 -22.61 2.81 -15.20
C GLY A 29 -22.89 1.97 -13.94
N VAL A 30 -22.62 0.67 -14.03
CA VAL A 30 -22.89 -0.29 -12.94
C VAL A 30 -21.98 -0.02 -11.72
N PRO A 31 -22.54 0.27 -10.53
CA PRO A 31 -21.74 0.50 -9.34
C PRO A 31 -20.92 -0.76 -8.95
N SER A 32 -19.64 -0.59 -8.68
CA SER A 32 -18.80 -1.69 -8.21
C SER A 32 -19.25 -2.21 -6.83
N ASN A 33 -18.98 -3.49 -6.53
CA ASN A 33 -19.24 -4.05 -5.20
C ASN A 33 -18.62 -3.21 -4.06
N SER A 34 -17.47 -2.61 -4.29
CA SER A 34 -16.79 -1.73 -3.34
C SER A 34 -17.59 -0.45 -3.07
N LYS A 35 -18.20 0.14 -4.09
CA LYS A 35 -19.05 1.33 -3.96
C LYS A 35 -20.32 1.02 -3.17
N ILE A 36 -21.00 -0.09 -3.50
CA ILE A 36 -22.18 -0.55 -2.76
C ILE A 36 -21.87 -0.81 -1.28
N ARG A 37 -20.79 -1.54 -1.01
CA ARG A 37 -20.35 -1.79 0.37
C ARG A 37 -20.07 -0.49 1.13
N ARG A 38 -19.47 0.51 0.50
CA ARG A 38 -19.25 1.84 1.09
C ARG A 38 -20.56 2.52 1.47
N LEU A 39 -21.58 2.51 0.60
CA LEU A 39 -22.90 3.06 0.92
C LEU A 39 -23.49 2.42 2.17
N ILE A 40 -23.45 1.09 2.25
CA ILE A 40 -24.02 0.38 3.40
C ILE A 40 -23.24 0.72 4.69
N VAL A 41 -21.91 0.60 4.65
CA VAL A 41 -21.05 0.83 5.83
C VAL A 41 -21.06 2.29 6.29
N SER A 42 -21.23 3.26 5.37
CA SER A 42 -21.37 4.69 5.73
C SER A 42 -22.68 5.01 6.42
N GLY A 43 -23.64 4.07 6.39
CA GLY A 43 -24.96 4.25 6.97
C GLY A 43 -25.89 5.07 6.09
N SER A 44 -25.63 5.16 4.81
CA SER A 44 -26.51 5.78 3.81
C SER A 44 -27.70 4.88 3.43
N VAL A 45 -27.81 3.69 4.00
CA VAL A 45 -28.84 2.70 3.67
C VAL A 45 -29.70 2.40 4.91
N LEU A 46 -31.02 2.54 4.74
CA LEU A 46 -32.00 2.17 5.73
C LEU A 46 -32.86 1.01 5.20
N VAL A 47 -33.14 0.04 6.04
CA VAL A 47 -34.10 -1.05 5.75
C VAL A 47 -35.25 -0.93 6.78
N ASN A 48 -36.45 -0.74 6.29
CA ASN A 48 -37.65 -0.50 7.11
C ASN A 48 -37.43 0.63 8.15
N GLY A 49 -36.75 1.71 7.73
CA GLY A 49 -36.45 2.87 8.56
C GLY A 49 -35.25 2.68 9.50
N ARG A 50 -34.63 1.51 9.59
CA ARG A 50 -33.47 1.24 10.44
C ARG A 50 -32.18 1.28 9.62
N LYS A 51 -31.17 1.97 10.12
CA LYS A 51 -29.83 2.06 9.53
C LYS A 51 -29.14 0.69 9.56
N ILE A 52 -28.71 0.19 8.40
CA ILE A 52 -27.99 -1.08 8.27
C ILE A 52 -26.54 -0.77 7.87
N LEU A 53 -25.58 -1.35 8.60
CA LEU A 53 -24.15 -1.16 8.35
C LEU A 53 -23.46 -2.43 7.81
N ARG A 54 -24.18 -3.57 7.76
CA ARG A 54 -23.65 -4.86 7.35
C ARG A 54 -24.05 -5.20 5.92
N PRO A 55 -23.11 -5.27 4.97
CA PRO A 55 -23.41 -5.59 3.55
C PRO A 55 -24.08 -6.95 3.32
N SER A 56 -23.74 -7.94 4.15
CA SER A 56 -24.34 -9.28 4.13
C SER A 56 -25.68 -9.38 4.88
N PHE A 57 -26.31 -8.25 5.20
CA PHE A 57 -27.64 -8.26 5.84
C PHE A 57 -28.65 -8.88 4.87
N GLU A 58 -29.40 -9.88 5.32
CA GLU A 58 -30.43 -10.54 4.52
C GLU A 58 -31.72 -9.72 4.55
N LEU A 59 -32.17 -9.29 3.38
CA LEU A 59 -33.48 -8.72 3.18
C LEU A 59 -34.50 -9.84 3.23
N ARG A 60 -35.55 -9.64 4.00
CA ARG A 60 -36.74 -10.51 3.97
C ARG A 60 -37.77 -9.90 3.02
N GLY A 61 -38.61 -10.71 2.41
CA GLY A 61 -39.66 -10.21 1.50
C GLY A 61 -40.46 -9.05 2.08
N ARG A 62 -40.87 -8.10 1.22
CA ARG A 62 -41.54 -6.83 1.58
C ARG A 62 -40.71 -5.86 2.44
N SER A 63 -39.40 -5.86 2.28
CA SER A 63 -38.54 -4.86 2.90
C SER A 63 -38.51 -3.58 2.07
N ARG A 64 -38.72 -2.41 2.73
CA ARG A 64 -38.52 -1.10 2.13
C ARG A 64 -37.06 -0.67 2.37
N ILE A 65 -36.35 -0.39 1.28
CA ILE A 65 -34.96 0.02 1.31
C ILE A 65 -34.88 1.48 0.87
N THR A 66 -34.34 2.35 1.72
CA THR A 66 -34.08 3.75 1.40
C THR A 66 -32.58 3.96 1.32
N VAL A 67 -32.11 4.57 0.23
CA VAL A 67 -30.70 4.90 0.02
C VAL A 67 -30.59 6.40 -0.15
N ASP A 68 -29.81 7.03 0.71
CA ASP A 68 -29.58 8.49 0.68
C ASP A 68 -28.08 8.77 0.53
N PHE A 69 -27.69 9.35 -0.59
CA PHE A 69 -26.30 9.66 -0.87
C PHE A 69 -26.11 10.85 -1.82
N ASP A 70 -24.94 11.47 -1.71
CA ASP A 70 -24.47 12.49 -2.63
C ASP A 70 -23.85 11.80 -3.86
N GLU A 71 -24.47 11.95 -5.01
CA GLU A 71 -24.00 11.35 -6.28
C GLU A 71 -22.56 11.75 -6.62
N LYS A 72 -22.24 13.04 -6.50
CA LYS A 72 -20.88 13.53 -6.79
C LYS A 72 -19.85 12.84 -5.91
N LYS A 73 -20.15 12.65 -4.62
CA LYS A 73 -19.27 11.93 -3.69
C LYS A 73 -19.26 10.43 -3.93
N PHE A 74 -20.38 9.87 -4.36
CA PHE A 74 -20.49 8.43 -4.65
C PHE A 74 -19.70 8.03 -5.88
N PHE A 75 -19.78 8.82 -6.95
CA PHE A 75 -19.01 8.60 -8.17
C PHE A 75 -17.62 9.23 -8.12
N TYR A 76 -17.35 10.09 -7.13
CA TYR A 76 -16.02 10.67 -6.97
C TYR A 76 -15.00 9.57 -6.66
N GLU A 77 -14.17 9.30 -7.63
CA GLU A 77 -12.96 8.53 -7.45
C GLU A 77 -11.79 9.51 -7.43
N LYS A 78 -11.15 9.63 -6.26
CA LYS A 78 -9.87 10.35 -6.20
C LYS A 78 -8.90 9.58 -7.08
N LYS A 79 -8.71 10.04 -8.32
CA LYS A 79 -7.66 9.48 -9.18
C LYS A 79 -6.33 9.70 -8.47
N PRO A 80 -5.60 8.67 -8.11
CA PRO A 80 -4.26 8.86 -7.59
C PRO A 80 -3.42 9.49 -8.70
N CYS A 81 -2.70 10.56 -8.39
CA CYS A 81 -1.72 11.11 -9.31
C CYS A 81 -0.53 10.14 -9.38
N ASP A 82 -0.61 9.17 -10.28
CA ASP A 82 0.54 8.33 -10.60
C ASP A 82 1.42 9.08 -11.60
N ILE A 83 2.71 8.83 -11.51
CA ILE A 83 3.65 9.30 -12.53
C ILE A 83 3.58 8.37 -13.76
N GLU A 84 3.87 8.88 -14.93
CA GLU A 84 4.20 8.07 -16.09
C GLU A 84 5.62 7.56 -15.94
N TYR A 85 5.82 6.25 -16.14
CA TYR A 85 7.11 5.63 -15.92
C TYR A 85 7.28 4.35 -16.73
N ASP A 86 8.44 4.20 -17.31
CA ASP A 86 8.95 2.97 -17.90
C ASP A 86 10.33 2.65 -17.33
N VAL A 87 10.61 1.37 -17.13
CA VAL A 87 11.92 0.91 -16.64
C VAL A 87 13.00 1.13 -17.69
N SER A 88 14.10 1.74 -17.26
CA SER A 88 15.33 1.92 -18.05
C SER A 88 16.46 1.01 -17.54
N CYS A 89 17.58 0.98 -18.23
CA CYS A 89 18.77 0.24 -17.75
C CYS A 89 19.34 0.83 -16.45
N ASP A 90 19.19 2.14 -16.23
CA ASP A 90 19.70 2.83 -15.04
C ASP A 90 18.89 2.50 -13.79
N ASP A 91 17.65 2.01 -13.97
CA ASP A 91 16.81 1.54 -12.86
C ASP A 91 17.15 0.11 -12.42
N VAL A 92 17.93 -0.64 -13.20
CA VAL A 92 18.27 -2.03 -12.90
C VAL A 92 19.45 -2.08 -11.93
N LEU A 93 19.20 -2.49 -10.69
CA LEU A 93 20.20 -2.59 -9.63
C LEU A 93 20.96 -3.93 -9.66
N PHE A 94 20.28 -4.98 -10.08
CA PHE A 94 20.84 -6.33 -10.26
C PHE A 94 19.98 -7.12 -11.24
N GLU A 95 20.60 -7.87 -12.14
CA GLU A 95 19.90 -8.77 -13.04
C GLU A 95 20.75 -10.00 -13.34
N ASP A 96 20.12 -11.17 -13.32
CA ASP A 96 20.69 -12.41 -13.87
C ASP A 96 19.60 -13.21 -14.62
N GLU A 97 19.84 -14.50 -14.87
CA GLU A 97 18.88 -15.37 -15.54
C GLU A 97 17.57 -15.55 -14.75
N TYR A 98 17.63 -15.53 -13.41
CA TYR A 98 16.56 -15.97 -12.51
C TYR A 98 15.79 -14.84 -11.85
N ILE A 99 16.48 -13.74 -11.54
CA ILE A 99 15.94 -12.62 -10.76
C ILE A 99 16.34 -11.27 -11.35
N ILE A 100 15.56 -10.25 -11.00
CA ILE A 100 15.87 -8.86 -11.28
C ILE A 100 15.48 -7.99 -10.11
N ALA A 101 16.37 -7.10 -9.68
CA ALA A 101 16.08 -6.06 -8.71
C ALA A 101 16.14 -4.69 -9.38
N VAL A 102 15.15 -3.87 -9.14
CA VAL A 102 15.04 -2.54 -9.76
C VAL A 102 14.78 -1.45 -8.71
N ASN A 103 15.15 -0.22 -9.04
CA ASN A 103 14.81 0.98 -8.29
C ASN A 103 13.38 1.43 -8.67
N LYS A 104 12.41 1.18 -7.80
CA LYS A 104 11.05 1.65 -7.99
C LYS A 104 10.96 3.15 -7.71
N PRO A 105 10.41 3.96 -8.61
CA PRO A 105 10.12 5.36 -8.28
C PRO A 105 8.99 5.47 -7.24
N ALA A 106 8.96 6.58 -6.51
CA ALA A 106 7.80 6.94 -5.71
C ALA A 106 6.59 7.28 -6.60
N LEU A 107 5.38 7.22 -6.06
CA LEU A 107 4.12 7.53 -6.75
C LEU A 107 3.80 6.60 -7.92
N PHE A 108 4.41 5.41 -7.98
CA PHE A 108 4.14 4.39 -8.96
C PHE A 108 3.81 3.05 -8.28
N PRO A 109 2.69 2.39 -8.60
CA PRO A 109 2.31 1.15 -7.91
C PRO A 109 3.21 -0.03 -8.30
N THR A 110 3.45 -0.95 -7.36
CA THR A 110 4.23 -2.17 -7.62
C THR A 110 3.48 -3.13 -8.54
N GLU A 111 2.19 -3.29 -8.28
CA GLU A 111 1.31 -4.22 -8.99
C GLU A 111 0.07 -3.50 -9.51
N LYS A 112 -0.53 -4.08 -10.53
CA LYS A 112 -1.74 -3.56 -11.16
C LYS A 112 -2.88 -3.45 -10.16
N THR A 113 -3.44 -2.27 -10.05
CA THR A 113 -4.65 -2.02 -9.27
C THR A 113 -5.75 -1.52 -10.18
N ILE A 114 -6.97 -1.97 -9.94
CA ILE A 114 -8.15 -1.47 -10.65
C ILE A 114 -8.75 -0.36 -9.79
N VAL A 115 -8.81 0.85 -10.34
CA VAL A 115 -9.53 1.98 -9.73
C VAL A 115 -10.62 2.38 -10.71
N GLY A 116 -11.87 2.09 -10.36
CA GLY A 116 -12.99 2.25 -11.28
C GLY A 116 -12.91 1.29 -12.46
N SER A 117 -13.07 1.81 -13.68
CA SER A 117 -12.92 1.07 -14.94
C SER A 117 -11.51 1.19 -15.55
N GLU A 118 -10.67 2.07 -15.00
CA GLU A 118 -9.33 2.31 -15.52
C GLU A 118 -8.31 1.33 -14.95
N LYS A 119 -7.59 0.65 -15.84
CA LYS A 119 -6.40 -0.13 -15.47
C LYS A 119 -5.25 0.85 -15.28
N ARG A 120 -4.71 0.91 -14.07
CA ARG A 120 -3.51 1.68 -13.77
C ARG A 120 -2.28 0.89 -14.19
N ASP A 121 -1.30 1.56 -14.76
CA ASP A 121 0.01 0.96 -15.03
C ASP A 121 0.72 0.61 -13.72
N SER A 122 1.72 -0.25 -13.78
CA SER A 122 2.44 -0.74 -12.60
C SER A 122 3.89 -1.05 -12.94
N LEU A 123 4.73 -1.07 -11.91
CA LEU A 123 6.13 -1.47 -12.08
C LEU A 123 6.27 -2.87 -12.67
N HIS A 124 5.37 -3.78 -12.29
CA HIS A 124 5.33 -5.11 -12.91
C HIS A 124 5.12 -5.03 -14.42
N ASP A 125 4.12 -4.24 -14.89
CA ASP A 125 3.85 -4.12 -16.32
C ASP A 125 5.00 -3.39 -17.06
N ALA A 126 5.56 -2.34 -16.47
CA ALA A 126 6.72 -1.63 -17.00
C ALA A 126 7.95 -2.56 -17.11
N LEU A 127 8.17 -3.41 -16.10
CA LEU A 127 9.25 -4.38 -16.12
C LEU A 127 9.05 -5.49 -17.18
N VAL A 128 7.81 -5.94 -17.37
CA VAL A 128 7.47 -6.87 -18.47
C VAL A 128 7.78 -6.21 -19.82
N ARG A 129 7.40 -4.95 -20.04
CA ARG A 129 7.72 -4.21 -21.27
C ARG A 129 9.23 -4.08 -21.48
N TYR A 130 9.97 -3.72 -20.43
CA TYR A 130 11.43 -3.61 -20.47
C TYR A 130 12.11 -4.91 -20.89
N LEU A 131 11.79 -6.03 -20.23
CA LEU A 131 12.36 -7.32 -20.52
C LEU A 131 11.95 -7.86 -21.91
N TRP A 132 10.73 -7.56 -22.35
CA TRP A 132 10.29 -7.95 -23.69
C TRP A 132 11.00 -7.15 -24.79
N LYS A 133 11.15 -5.85 -24.60
CA LYS A 133 11.93 -5.01 -25.52
C LYS A 133 13.40 -5.46 -25.63
N LYS A 134 13.95 -5.97 -24.52
CA LYS A 134 15.32 -6.53 -24.48
C LYS A 134 15.46 -7.87 -25.20
N ASN A 135 14.35 -8.59 -25.40
CA ASN A 135 14.29 -9.91 -26.05
C ASN A 135 13.17 -9.93 -27.12
N PRO A 136 13.40 -9.27 -28.27
CA PRO A 136 12.33 -9.07 -29.27
C PRO A 136 11.86 -10.37 -29.95
N ASP A 137 12.66 -11.45 -29.90
CA ASP A 137 12.31 -12.74 -30.49
C ASP A 137 11.29 -13.55 -29.68
N LEU A 138 10.94 -13.09 -28.48
CA LEU A 138 9.94 -13.74 -27.64
C LEU A 138 8.54 -13.56 -28.24
N LYS A 139 7.85 -14.67 -28.55
CA LYS A 139 6.47 -14.68 -29.05
C LYS A 139 5.44 -14.23 -28.01
N ASN A 140 5.75 -14.38 -26.73
CA ASN A 140 4.87 -14.02 -25.60
C ASN A 140 5.63 -13.13 -24.63
N PRO A 141 4.91 -12.30 -23.83
CA PRO A 141 5.52 -11.51 -22.77
C PRO A 141 6.35 -12.38 -21.82
N PRO A 142 7.55 -11.93 -21.43
CA PRO A 142 8.36 -12.65 -20.47
C PRO A 142 7.65 -12.77 -19.12
N TYR A 143 7.94 -13.86 -18.42
CA TYR A 143 7.43 -14.05 -17.06
C TYR A 143 8.14 -13.10 -16.08
N VAL A 144 7.36 -12.44 -15.25
CA VAL A 144 7.83 -11.65 -14.10
C VAL A 144 6.98 -12.01 -12.89
N GLY A 145 7.60 -12.50 -11.82
CA GLY A 145 6.91 -12.86 -10.58
C GLY A 145 7.07 -11.77 -9.52
N ILE A 146 5.96 -11.32 -8.93
CA ILE A 146 5.97 -10.39 -7.81
C ILE A 146 6.21 -11.18 -6.52
N MET A 147 7.36 -10.96 -5.89
CA MET A 147 7.74 -11.69 -4.68
C MET A 147 7.43 -10.92 -3.40
N HIS A 148 7.48 -9.60 -3.46
CA HIS A 148 7.06 -8.68 -2.42
C HIS A 148 6.64 -7.35 -3.03
N ARG A 149 6.22 -6.42 -2.19
CA ARG A 149 5.74 -5.12 -2.69
C ARG A 149 6.24 -3.97 -1.82
N LEU A 150 6.40 -2.83 -2.46
CA LEU A 150 6.53 -1.53 -1.82
C LEU A 150 5.21 -0.78 -1.96
N ASP A 151 4.91 0.08 -1.00
CA ASP A 151 3.79 1.01 -1.12
C ASP A 151 3.98 1.91 -2.36
N ARG A 152 2.90 2.39 -2.93
CA ARG A 152 2.92 3.28 -4.09
C ARG A 152 3.86 4.48 -3.88
N GLU A 153 3.81 5.08 -2.70
CA GLU A 153 4.58 6.26 -2.32
C GLU A 153 6.04 5.98 -1.97
N THR A 154 6.36 4.72 -1.65
CA THR A 154 7.72 4.29 -1.27
C THR A 154 8.56 4.06 -2.52
N SER A 155 9.77 4.59 -2.55
CA SER A 155 10.76 4.35 -3.60
C SER A 155 11.80 3.30 -3.19
N GLY A 156 12.65 2.86 -4.14
CA GLY A 156 13.84 2.07 -3.86
C GLY A 156 13.79 0.62 -4.31
N ALA A 157 14.72 -0.16 -3.80
CA ALA A 157 15.00 -1.52 -4.24
C ALA A 157 13.80 -2.46 -4.04
N ILE A 158 13.43 -3.15 -5.12
CA ILE A 158 12.42 -4.20 -5.13
C ILE A 158 12.87 -5.37 -6.01
N LEU A 159 12.60 -6.60 -5.55
CA LEU A 159 13.01 -7.84 -6.20
C LEU A 159 11.85 -8.53 -6.91
N PHE A 160 12.09 -8.96 -8.15
CA PHE A 160 11.19 -9.81 -8.93
C PHE A 160 11.90 -11.09 -9.36
N SER A 161 11.13 -12.16 -9.58
CA SER A 161 11.65 -13.34 -10.25
C SER A 161 11.42 -13.25 -11.76
N LYS A 162 12.38 -13.76 -12.54
CA LYS A 162 12.27 -13.90 -14.01
C LYS A 162 11.88 -15.33 -14.41
N GLN A 163 11.95 -16.28 -13.48
CA GLN A 163 11.60 -17.68 -13.72
C GLN A 163 10.74 -18.24 -12.57
N ARG A 164 9.75 -19.07 -12.91
CA ARG A 164 8.84 -19.68 -11.92
C ARG A 164 9.53 -20.65 -10.96
N CYS A 165 10.60 -21.32 -11.42
CA CYS A 165 11.32 -22.32 -10.63
C CYS A 165 11.94 -21.73 -9.34
N VAL A 166 12.28 -20.44 -9.31
CA VAL A 166 12.87 -19.78 -8.14
C VAL A 166 11.83 -19.18 -7.17
N ASN A 167 10.57 -19.09 -7.55
CA ASN A 167 9.53 -18.42 -6.74
C ASN A 167 9.43 -19.00 -5.33
N LYS A 168 9.37 -20.34 -5.22
CA LYS A 168 9.27 -21.03 -3.94
C LYS A 168 10.47 -20.72 -3.03
N GLY A 169 11.68 -20.67 -3.62
CA GLY A 169 12.89 -20.33 -2.87
C GLY A 169 12.88 -18.88 -2.36
N ILE A 170 12.47 -17.94 -3.21
CA ILE A 170 12.36 -16.52 -2.82
C ILE A 170 11.25 -16.32 -1.77
N GLN A 171 10.09 -16.95 -1.96
CA GLN A 171 8.99 -16.89 -1.00
C GLN A 171 9.42 -17.40 0.38
N ALA A 172 10.08 -18.56 0.43
CA ALA A 172 10.62 -19.11 1.67
C ALA A 172 11.61 -18.16 2.37
N MET A 173 12.43 -17.41 1.61
CA MET A 173 13.32 -16.41 2.19
C MET A 173 12.56 -15.24 2.85
N PHE A 174 11.44 -14.80 2.28
CA PHE A 174 10.58 -13.79 2.92
C PHE A 174 9.86 -14.33 4.15
N GLU A 175 9.32 -15.54 4.08
CA GLU A 175 8.61 -16.21 5.18
C GLU A 175 9.54 -16.48 6.37
N ASN A 176 10.74 -16.99 6.12
CA ASN A 176 11.76 -17.29 7.12
C ASN A 176 12.56 -16.05 7.57
N ARG A 177 12.23 -14.86 7.04
CA ARG A 177 12.88 -13.59 7.36
C ARG A 177 14.39 -13.59 7.10
N SER A 178 14.86 -14.37 6.11
CA SER A 178 16.27 -14.46 5.74
C SER A 178 16.70 -13.38 4.74
N ILE A 179 15.79 -12.54 4.28
CA ILE A 179 16.10 -11.32 3.51
C ILE A 179 16.25 -10.16 4.50
N ARG A 180 17.44 -9.56 4.52
CA ARG A 180 17.68 -8.33 5.25
C ARG A 180 17.15 -7.15 4.44
N LYS A 181 16.33 -6.31 5.06
CA LYS A 181 15.68 -5.16 4.44
C LYS A 181 15.97 -3.91 5.22
N ILE A 182 16.70 -2.97 4.62
CA ILE A 182 17.00 -1.67 5.23
C ILE A 182 16.31 -0.58 4.43
N TYR A 183 15.63 0.30 5.14
CA TYR A 183 14.97 1.48 4.60
C TYR A 183 15.60 2.74 5.19
N LEU A 184 15.52 3.83 4.44
CA LEU A 184 15.78 5.18 4.92
C LEU A 184 14.46 5.93 5.00
N ALA A 185 14.25 6.62 6.11
CA ALA A 185 13.10 7.48 6.33
C ALA A 185 13.56 8.85 6.82
N LEU A 186 13.12 9.92 6.18
CA LEU A 186 13.32 11.27 6.67
C LEU A 186 12.10 11.69 7.47
N CYS A 187 12.26 11.84 8.78
CA CYS A 187 11.17 12.09 9.72
C CYS A 187 11.19 13.51 10.24
N VAL A 188 10.01 14.08 10.44
CA VAL A 188 9.86 15.41 11.04
C VAL A 188 10.17 15.32 12.53
N LEU A 189 11.10 16.15 13.02
CA LEU A 189 11.37 16.25 14.45
C LEU A 189 10.21 16.97 15.18
N PRO A 190 9.86 16.54 16.38
CA PRO A 190 8.92 17.30 17.22
C PRO A 190 9.49 18.67 17.57
N ALA A 191 8.65 19.55 18.10
CA ALA A 191 9.07 20.87 18.56
C ALA A 191 10.22 20.78 19.57
N ALA A 192 11.10 21.77 19.58
CA ALA A 192 12.34 21.75 20.36
C ALA A 192 12.12 21.50 21.86
N GLU A 193 11.00 22.03 22.40
CA GLU A 193 10.61 21.90 23.81
C GLU A 193 10.30 20.46 24.23
N VAL A 194 9.96 19.60 23.27
CA VAL A 194 9.60 18.17 23.52
C VAL A 194 10.77 17.24 23.20
N ARG A 195 11.85 17.76 22.64
CA ARG A 195 13.03 16.96 22.29
C ARG A 195 13.82 16.59 23.55
N ASN A 196 14.23 15.37 23.59
CA ASN A 196 15.13 14.81 24.59
C ASN A 196 16.19 13.95 23.88
N ASP A 197 17.10 13.34 24.62
CA ASP A 197 18.17 12.48 24.10
C ASP A 197 17.67 11.31 23.22
N LYS A 198 16.37 11.04 23.21
CA LYS A 198 15.74 10.01 22.38
C LYS A 198 15.96 10.27 20.89
N TYR A 199 16.10 11.51 20.46
CA TYR A 199 16.25 11.91 19.07
C TYR A 199 17.70 12.21 18.65
N SER A 200 18.66 11.87 19.49
CA SER A 200 20.09 12.13 19.23
C SER A 200 20.64 11.21 18.15
N VAL A 201 21.57 11.73 17.34
CA VAL A 201 22.30 10.96 16.32
C VAL A 201 23.03 9.78 16.96
N GLY A 202 23.00 8.64 16.30
CA GLY A 202 23.54 7.36 16.80
C GLY A 202 22.61 6.56 17.70
N LYS A 203 21.48 7.13 18.13
CA LYS A 203 20.50 6.41 18.96
C LYS A 203 19.89 5.23 18.18
N ILE A 204 19.84 4.09 18.86
CA ILE A 204 19.21 2.85 18.36
C ILE A 204 18.01 2.53 19.25
N PHE A 205 16.91 2.12 18.64
CA PHE A 205 15.71 1.67 19.36
C PHE A 205 14.92 0.67 18.50
N SER A 206 14.16 -0.19 19.17
CA SER A 206 13.31 -1.18 18.52
C SER A 206 11.85 -0.88 18.81
N VAL A 207 10.98 -1.14 17.82
CA VAL A 207 9.54 -1.06 18.00
C VAL A 207 8.95 -2.41 17.65
N GLU A 208 8.26 -3.01 18.63
CA GLU A 208 7.51 -4.25 18.48
C GLU A 208 6.04 -3.98 18.81
N LYS A 209 5.14 -4.25 17.85
CA LYS A 209 3.71 -3.99 18.00
C LYS A 209 2.90 -4.95 17.15
N PHE A 210 1.65 -5.13 17.52
CA PHE A 210 0.66 -5.72 16.63
C PHE A 210 0.02 -4.61 15.80
N ILE A 211 0.04 -4.75 14.47
CA ILE A 211 -0.49 -3.78 13.52
C ILE A 211 -1.68 -4.39 12.80
N GLY A 212 -2.75 -3.64 12.71
CA GLY A 212 -3.94 -3.99 11.95
C GLY A 212 -4.59 -2.79 11.28
N ARG A 213 -5.61 -3.05 10.48
CA ARG A 213 -6.36 -2.00 9.83
C ARG A 213 -7.32 -1.34 10.82
N ILE A 214 -7.11 -0.06 11.10
CA ILE A 214 -7.93 0.72 12.05
C ILE A 214 -9.01 1.56 11.37
N SER A 215 -8.89 1.83 10.06
CA SER A 215 -9.92 2.60 9.34
C SER A 215 -11.09 1.72 8.90
N LYS A 216 -12.30 2.20 9.14
CA LYS A 216 -13.55 1.59 8.63
C LYS A 216 -13.79 1.90 7.15
N SER A 217 -13.21 3.00 6.63
CA SER A 217 -13.36 3.45 5.25
C SER A 217 -12.41 2.71 4.31
N SER A 218 -12.89 2.35 3.12
CA SER A 218 -12.07 1.77 2.05
C SER A 218 -11.26 2.81 1.27
N ALA A 219 -11.65 4.08 1.33
CA ALA A 219 -11.06 5.15 0.50
C ALA A 219 -9.65 5.57 0.96
N ALA A 220 -9.33 5.43 2.26
CA ALA A 220 -8.00 5.64 2.81
C ALA A 220 -7.78 4.61 3.90
N ALA A 221 -7.24 3.46 3.54
CA ALA A 221 -6.94 2.41 4.49
C ALA A 221 -5.83 2.87 5.43
N LYS A 222 -6.18 3.19 6.68
CA LYS A 222 -5.23 3.54 7.74
C LYS A 222 -4.95 2.31 8.60
N TRP A 223 -3.69 2.07 8.86
CA TRP A 223 -3.19 1.01 9.73
C TRP A 223 -2.68 1.63 11.02
N GLY A 224 -2.63 0.86 12.08
CA GLY A 224 -2.19 1.34 13.39
C GLY A 224 -2.03 0.19 14.36
N SER A 225 -1.63 0.49 15.59
CA SER A 225 -1.58 -0.50 16.66
C SER A 225 -2.98 -1.05 16.92
N LEU A 226 -3.07 -2.38 16.92
CA LEU A 226 -4.32 -3.12 17.11
C LEU A 226 -3.99 -4.40 17.88
N PRO A 227 -4.67 -4.72 19.00
CA PRO A 227 -4.46 -5.96 19.74
C PRO A 227 -4.61 -7.20 18.85
N GLU A 228 -3.90 -8.27 19.18
CA GLU A 228 -3.95 -9.54 18.44
C GLU A 228 -5.37 -10.10 18.39
N GLU A 229 -6.09 -10.02 19.50
CA GLU A 229 -7.48 -10.49 19.63
C GLU A 229 -8.46 -9.74 18.70
N GLN A 230 -8.06 -8.56 18.22
CA GLN A 230 -8.81 -7.75 17.27
C GLN A 230 -8.31 -7.89 15.83
N GLY A 231 -7.37 -8.83 15.58
CA GLY A 231 -6.81 -9.10 14.27
C GLY A 231 -5.52 -8.32 13.98
N GLY A 232 -4.86 -7.77 14.98
CA GLY A 232 -3.52 -7.22 14.86
C GLY A 232 -2.50 -8.34 14.55
N VAL A 233 -1.50 -8.03 13.72
CA VAL A 233 -0.45 -8.97 13.33
C VAL A 233 0.90 -8.45 13.82
N TYR A 234 1.67 -9.31 14.47
CA TYR A 234 2.98 -8.95 15.02
C TYR A 234 3.90 -8.31 13.98
N SER A 235 4.54 -7.22 14.39
CA SER A 235 5.50 -6.46 13.60
C SER A 235 6.68 -6.02 14.46
N ARG A 236 7.90 -6.03 13.87
CA ARG A 236 9.13 -5.54 14.48
C ARG A 236 9.97 -4.77 13.48
N THR A 237 10.49 -3.62 13.93
CA THR A 237 11.44 -2.76 13.20
C THR A 237 12.48 -2.24 14.17
N ASP A 238 13.75 -2.38 13.82
CA ASP A 238 14.86 -1.74 14.54
C ASP A 238 15.23 -0.46 13.80
N PHE A 239 15.44 0.61 14.56
CA PHE A 239 15.73 1.96 14.05
C PHE A 239 17.07 2.46 14.54
N LYS A 240 17.78 3.20 13.68
CA LYS A 240 19.00 3.94 14.02
C LYS A 240 18.91 5.35 13.46
N ILE A 241 19.09 6.34 14.31
CA ILE A 241 19.17 7.75 13.91
C ILE A 241 20.55 8.00 13.30
N LEU A 242 20.57 8.45 12.03
CA LEU A 242 21.82 8.66 11.29
C LEU A 242 22.32 10.09 11.37
N GLU A 243 21.44 11.06 11.08
CA GLU A 243 21.79 12.46 11.03
C GLU A 243 20.57 13.36 11.20
N GLN A 244 20.79 14.62 11.56
CA GLN A 244 19.74 15.65 11.53
C GLN A 244 19.91 16.52 10.28
N LYS A 245 18.80 16.86 9.64
CA LYS A 245 18.75 17.67 8.41
C LYS A 245 17.73 18.79 8.55
N ASN A 246 17.96 19.89 7.85
CA ASN A 246 16.94 20.91 7.63
C ASN A 246 16.58 20.93 6.14
N LEU A 247 15.33 20.67 5.83
CA LEU A 247 14.83 20.63 4.45
C LEU A 247 13.71 21.67 4.30
N GLY A 248 14.00 22.77 3.58
CA GLY A 248 12.99 23.80 3.34
C GLY A 248 12.41 24.42 4.63
N GLY A 249 13.22 24.60 5.69
CA GLY A 249 12.77 25.10 6.98
C GLY A 249 12.10 24.07 7.90
N VAL A 250 12.04 22.81 7.48
CA VAL A 250 11.56 21.70 8.31
C VAL A 250 12.73 20.95 8.92
N GLU A 251 12.82 20.97 10.24
CA GLU A 251 13.82 20.17 10.96
C GLU A 251 13.43 18.69 10.91
N CYS A 252 14.31 17.90 10.37
CA CYS A 252 14.13 16.47 10.11
C CYS A 252 15.29 15.66 10.69
N VAL A 253 15.04 14.37 10.83
CA VAL A 253 16.05 13.38 11.17
C VAL A 253 15.99 12.24 10.17
N LEU A 254 17.17 11.85 9.64
CA LEU A 254 17.30 10.68 8.79
C LEU A 254 17.44 9.44 9.66
N ILE A 255 16.56 8.47 9.42
CA ILE A 255 16.46 7.24 10.20
C ILE A 255 16.65 6.04 9.27
N GLN A 256 17.56 5.15 9.67
CA GLN A 256 17.64 3.81 9.11
C GLN A 256 16.64 2.91 9.83
N ALA A 257 15.84 2.16 9.07
CA ALA A 257 14.88 1.18 9.58
C ALA A 257 15.21 -0.20 9.05
N GLU A 258 15.52 -1.15 9.91
CA GLU A 258 15.70 -2.56 9.57
C GLU A 258 14.43 -3.35 9.88
N LEU A 259 13.82 -3.95 8.85
CA LEU A 259 12.56 -4.66 8.97
C LEU A 259 12.74 -6.16 9.20
N PHE A 260 12.22 -6.66 10.32
CA PHE A 260 12.12 -8.10 10.60
C PHE A 260 10.81 -8.70 10.11
N THR A 261 9.79 -7.88 9.92
CA THR A 261 8.48 -8.24 9.36
C THR A 261 8.15 -7.28 8.21
N GLY A 262 7.07 -7.54 7.46
CA GLY A 262 6.66 -6.69 6.32
C GLY A 262 5.16 -6.45 6.32
N ARG A 263 4.64 -5.74 7.35
CA ARG A 263 3.20 -5.40 7.42
C ARG A 263 2.93 -4.13 6.64
N THR A 264 1.72 -4.00 6.15
CA THR A 264 1.29 -2.79 5.42
C THR A 264 1.53 -1.55 6.27
N HIS A 265 2.18 -0.55 5.70
CA HIS A 265 2.56 0.72 6.33
C HIS A 265 3.39 0.60 7.63
N GLN A 266 4.06 -0.54 7.86
CA GLN A 266 4.73 -0.85 9.14
C GLN A 266 5.66 0.27 9.64
N ILE A 267 6.62 0.72 8.83
CA ILE A 267 7.57 1.79 9.20
C ILE A 267 6.81 3.09 9.48
N ARG A 268 5.85 3.42 8.63
CA ARG A 268 5.04 4.64 8.74
C ARG A 268 4.26 4.69 10.05
N VAL A 269 3.63 3.57 10.44
CA VAL A 269 2.91 3.43 11.71
C VAL A 269 3.88 3.53 12.89
N HIS A 270 4.95 2.73 12.88
CA HIS A 270 5.91 2.70 13.98
C HIS A 270 6.52 4.08 14.26
N LEU A 271 6.97 4.78 13.22
CA LEU A 271 7.59 6.11 13.37
C LEU A 271 6.57 7.17 13.78
N SER A 272 5.36 7.16 13.21
CA SER A 272 4.30 8.10 13.62
C SER A 272 3.94 7.95 15.10
N GLU A 273 3.80 6.73 15.60
CA GLU A 273 3.49 6.45 17.01
C GLU A 273 4.66 6.76 17.97
N MET A 274 5.87 6.92 17.42
CA MET A 274 7.04 7.39 18.15
C MET A 274 7.20 8.93 18.12
N ASN A 275 6.21 9.68 17.60
CA ASN A 275 6.26 11.12 17.33
C ASN A 275 7.37 11.53 16.35
N LEU A 276 7.68 10.64 15.40
CA LEU A 276 8.62 10.85 14.30
C LEU A 276 7.92 10.58 12.94
N PRO A 277 6.82 11.27 12.61
CA PRO A 277 6.12 11.04 11.35
C PRO A 277 7.05 11.33 10.17
N ILE A 278 6.94 10.49 9.13
CA ILE A 278 7.75 10.64 7.91
C ILE A 278 7.32 11.91 7.17
N LEU A 279 8.28 12.70 6.70
CA LEU A 279 8.03 13.88 5.87
C LEU A 279 7.28 13.49 4.59
N GLY A 280 6.21 14.21 4.27
CA GLY A 280 5.31 13.92 3.13
C GLY A 280 4.22 12.89 3.45
N ASP A 281 4.20 12.31 4.65
CA ASP A 281 3.19 11.31 5.04
C ASP A 281 1.99 11.93 5.77
N SER A 282 1.13 12.62 5.04
CA SER A 282 -0.05 13.27 5.60
C SER A 282 -1.03 12.29 6.27
N LEU A 283 -1.05 11.00 5.86
CA LEU A 283 -1.90 9.97 6.47
C LEU A 283 -1.52 9.69 7.93
N TYR A 284 -0.25 9.81 8.25
CA TYR A 284 0.34 9.52 9.56
C TYR A 284 0.91 10.75 10.28
N GLY A 285 0.51 11.95 9.87
CA GLY A 285 0.82 13.19 10.58
C GLY A 285 2.14 13.86 10.16
N GLY A 286 2.76 13.41 9.07
CA GLY A 286 3.90 14.09 8.47
C GLY A 286 3.51 15.43 7.85
N LYS A 287 4.44 16.39 7.83
CA LYS A 287 4.26 17.65 7.10
C LYS A 287 4.18 17.39 5.59
N ASP A 288 3.43 18.20 4.90
CA ASP A 288 3.32 18.10 3.43
C ASP A 288 4.67 18.28 2.75
N PHE A 289 4.93 17.43 1.77
CA PHE A 289 6.14 17.47 0.95
C PHE A 289 5.83 16.86 -0.43
N SER A 290 6.79 16.90 -1.37
CA SER A 290 6.61 16.40 -2.74
C SER A 290 6.22 14.91 -2.80
N ARG A 291 6.69 14.10 -1.84
CA ARG A 291 6.39 12.67 -1.69
C ARG A 291 6.63 12.20 -0.26
N ILE A 292 6.22 10.99 0.04
CA ILE A 292 6.64 10.35 1.31
C ILE A 292 8.16 10.05 1.23
N MET A 293 8.92 10.58 2.17
CA MET A 293 10.38 10.43 2.23
C MET A 293 10.75 9.10 2.89
N LEU A 294 10.33 8.01 2.24
CA LEU A 294 10.61 6.62 2.61
C LEU A 294 11.19 5.88 1.41
N HIS A 295 12.32 5.20 1.61
CA HIS A 295 13.08 4.56 0.55
C HIS A 295 13.62 3.19 0.99
N SER A 296 13.42 2.16 0.17
CA SER A 296 13.99 0.83 0.33
C SER A 296 15.45 0.85 -0.11
N LYS A 297 16.38 1.00 0.86
CA LYS A 297 17.80 1.23 0.60
C LYS A 297 18.54 -0.06 0.27
N ILE A 298 18.38 -1.11 1.09
CA ILE A 298 19.14 -2.36 0.94
C ILE A 298 18.21 -3.56 0.95
N LEU A 299 18.43 -4.46 -0.01
CA LEU A 299 17.94 -5.83 0.02
C LEU A 299 19.14 -6.77 -0.01
N GLU A 300 19.32 -7.58 1.03
CA GLU A 300 20.42 -8.52 1.13
C GLU A 300 19.88 -9.93 1.37
N PHE A 301 20.28 -10.89 0.56
CA PHE A 301 19.78 -12.26 0.58
C PHE A 301 20.77 -13.25 -0.04
N ILE A 302 20.50 -14.53 0.16
CA ILE A 302 21.23 -15.62 -0.50
C ILE A 302 20.49 -15.95 -1.80
N HIS A 303 21.19 -15.89 -2.93
CA HIS A 303 20.59 -16.17 -4.23
C HIS A 303 20.01 -17.60 -4.29
N PRO A 304 18.75 -17.77 -4.76
CA PRO A 304 18.05 -19.06 -4.65
C PRO A 304 18.70 -20.20 -5.42
N VAL A 305 19.44 -19.91 -6.49
CA VAL A 305 20.12 -20.92 -7.32
C VAL A 305 21.61 -20.97 -7.02
N SER A 306 22.34 -19.88 -7.22
CA SER A 306 23.80 -19.83 -7.09
C SER A 306 24.31 -19.91 -5.65
N LYS A 307 23.44 -19.75 -4.65
CA LYS A 307 23.75 -19.70 -3.21
C LYS A 307 24.74 -18.60 -2.81
N LYS A 308 25.06 -17.69 -3.71
CA LYS A 308 25.90 -16.53 -3.41
C LYS A 308 25.10 -15.46 -2.63
N ARG A 309 25.79 -14.74 -1.76
CA ARG A 309 25.21 -13.56 -1.09
C ARG A 309 25.11 -12.42 -2.08
N ILE A 310 23.91 -11.87 -2.22
CA ILE A 310 23.60 -10.71 -3.05
C ILE A 310 23.23 -9.56 -2.11
N CYS A 311 23.85 -8.41 -2.34
CA CYS A 311 23.50 -7.15 -1.70
C CYS A 311 23.11 -6.15 -2.78
N VAL A 312 21.84 -5.79 -2.83
CA VAL A 312 21.30 -4.75 -3.69
C VAL A 312 21.22 -3.48 -2.87
N ASP A 313 22.01 -2.47 -3.25
CA ASP A 313 22.02 -1.15 -2.63
C ASP A 313 21.43 -0.13 -3.62
N CYS A 314 20.52 0.70 -3.16
CA CYS A 314 19.80 1.69 -3.96
C CYS A 314 19.92 3.07 -3.33
N GLU A 315 20.45 4.04 -4.05
CA GLU A 315 20.61 5.41 -3.52
C GLU A 315 19.26 6.10 -3.35
N SER A 316 19.09 6.79 -2.22
CA SER A 316 17.79 7.37 -1.83
C SER A 316 17.47 8.70 -2.52
N GLY A 317 18.48 9.45 -2.93
CA GLY A 317 18.33 10.83 -3.42
C GLY A 317 17.93 11.85 -2.35
N PHE A 318 18.00 11.51 -1.05
CA PHE A 318 17.75 12.43 0.08
C PHE A 318 18.57 12.08 1.32
#